data_74016bbc59e3a8066a9331faa9461f87
#
_entry.id   74016bbc59e3a8066a9331faa9461f87
#
_cell.length_a   1.000
_cell.length_b   1.000
_cell.length_c   1.000
_cell.angle_alpha   90.00
_cell.angle_beta   90.00
_cell.angle_gamma   90.00
#
_symmetry.space_group_name_H-M   'P 1'
#
loop_
_entity.id
_entity.type
_entity.pdbx_description
1 polymer ?
#
loop_
_entity_poly.entity_id
_entity_poly.type
_entity_poly.pdbx_seq_one_letter_code
_entity_poly.pdbx_strand_id
1 'polypeptide(L)'
;MKLYRAKDYKDMSRKAANVISAQVIMKPDCVLGLATGSSPLGTYQQLIEWYEKGDLDFSETKSANLDEYKGLPRDNDQSYYYFMYNNFFKHINIDLNNTNIPNGMEPDSAKECARYEKVIADLGGVDLQLLGLGHNGHIGFNEPDAAFEKITHCVDLTESTIEANKRFFATIDDVPKQAYTMGIGTIMRAKKILLIVSGEEKSSILYKALYGPVTPQVPASILQLHNDVVVVADEAALSKFPG
;
A
#
# COMPACT_ATOMS: atom_id res chain seq x y z
N MET A 1 -2.16 -1.59 -18.60
CA MET A 1 -1.00 -1.49 -17.70
C MET A 1 0.10 -0.65 -18.36
N LYS A 2 0.72 0.28 -17.61
CA LYS A 2 1.86 1.11 -18.09
C LYS A 2 3.04 0.86 -17.15
N LEU A 3 4.24 0.60 -17.70
CA LEU A 3 5.47 0.41 -16.94
C LEU A 3 6.40 1.62 -17.15
N TYR A 4 6.75 2.30 -16.09
CA TYR A 4 7.75 3.36 -16.07
C TYR A 4 9.04 2.86 -15.42
N ARG A 5 10.11 2.88 -16.19
CA ARG A 5 11.45 2.55 -15.71
C ARG A 5 12.03 3.73 -14.94
N ALA A 6 12.65 3.46 -13.81
CA ALA A 6 13.35 4.41 -12.98
C ALA A 6 14.81 3.97 -12.80
N LYS A 7 15.71 4.93 -12.63
CA LYS A 7 17.15 4.64 -12.49
C LYS A 7 17.44 3.91 -11.18
N ASP A 8 16.80 4.35 -10.11
CA ASP A 8 17.01 3.91 -8.74
C ASP A 8 15.77 4.17 -7.89
N TYR A 9 15.84 3.83 -6.60
CA TYR A 9 14.78 4.06 -5.63
C TYR A 9 14.32 5.54 -5.57
N LYS A 10 15.25 6.49 -5.66
CA LYS A 10 14.93 7.92 -5.59
C LYS A 10 14.14 8.36 -6.84
N ASP A 11 14.55 7.94 -8.02
CA ASP A 11 13.84 8.24 -9.27
C ASP A 11 12.49 7.51 -9.34
N MET A 12 12.40 6.27 -8.83
CA MET A 12 11.14 5.52 -8.68
C MET A 12 10.18 6.31 -7.76
N SER A 13 10.65 6.74 -6.60
CA SER A 13 9.87 7.51 -5.62
C SER A 13 9.34 8.82 -6.22
N ARG A 14 10.19 9.57 -6.93
CA ARG A 14 9.80 10.81 -7.60
C ARG A 14 8.76 10.56 -8.71
N LYS A 15 8.94 9.50 -9.52
CA LYS A 15 7.98 9.14 -10.57
C LYS A 15 6.63 8.68 -9.99
N ALA A 16 6.66 7.92 -8.90
CA ALA A 16 5.45 7.54 -8.18
C ALA A 16 4.73 8.78 -7.61
N ALA A 17 5.49 9.70 -7.00
CA ALA A 17 4.94 10.96 -6.51
C ALA A 17 4.29 11.79 -7.64
N ASN A 18 4.84 11.80 -8.88
CA ASN A 18 4.20 12.45 -10.02
C ASN A 18 2.80 11.88 -10.32
N VAL A 19 2.63 10.57 -10.20
CA VAL A 19 1.31 9.94 -10.44
C VAL A 19 0.31 10.33 -9.35
N ILE A 20 0.74 10.35 -8.09
CA ILE A 20 -0.12 10.74 -6.96
C ILE A 20 -0.43 12.24 -7.03
N SER A 21 0.55 13.11 -7.29
CA SER A 21 0.35 14.55 -7.40
C SER A 21 -0.64 14.91 -8.50
N ALA A 22 -0.52 14.25 -9.66
CA ALA A 22 -1.46 14.44 -10.76
C ALA A 22 -2.90 14.05 -10.35
N GLN A 23 -3.07 12.97 -9.56
CA GLN A 23 -4.38 12.57 -9.04
C GLN A 23 -4.95 13.64 -8.10
N VAL A 24 -4.15 14.17 -7.18
CA VAL A 24 -4.57 15.22 -6.23
C VAL A 24 -4.92 16.52 -6.95
N ILE A 25 -4.08 16.98 -7.90
CA ILE A 25 -4.31 18.20 -8.67
C ILE A 25 -5.59 18.10 -9.51
N MET A 26 -5.80 16.97 -10.19
CA MET A 26 -6.95 16.80 -11.07
C MET A 26 -8.26 16.52 -10.33
N LYS A 27 -8.18 16.02 -9.10
CA LYS A 27 -9.31 15.72 -8.23
C LYS A 27 -8.91 15.96 -6.77
N PRO A 28 -9.01 17.21 -6.25
CA PRO A 28 -8.59 17.55 -4.89
C PRO A 28 -9.27 16.72 -3.80
N ASP A 29 -10.55 16.37 -3.98
CA ASP A 29 -11.34 15.53 -3.07
C ASP A 29 -11.13 14.02 -3.28
N CYS A 30 -10.04 13.63 -3.94
CA CYS A 30 -9.76 12.22 -4.22
C CYS A 30 -9.54 11.38 -2.97
N VAL A 31 -9.84 10.10 -3.08
CA VAL A 31 -9.52 9.08 -2.07
C VAL A 31 -8.24 8.36 -2.47
N LEU A 32 -7.18 8.56 -1.69
CA LEU A 32 -5.90 7.88 -1.87
C LEU A 32 -5.86 6.61 -1.03
N GLY A 33 -5.70 5.47 -1.66
CA GLY A 33 -5.31 4.23 -1.01
C GLY A 33 -3.81 4.25 -0.72
N LEU A 34 -3.42 4.15 0.55
CA LEU A 34 -2.03 4.32 0.96
C LEU A 34 -1.46 3.03 1.55
N ALA A 35 -0.15 2.89 1.48
CA ALA A 35 0.62 1.75 1.96
C ALA A 35 1.68 2.20 2.97
N THR A 36 2.09 1.29 3.84
CA THR A 36 3.21 1.48 4.79
C THR A 36 4.47 0.73 4.32
N GLY A 37 5.50 0.74 5.15
CA GLY A 37 6.77 0.08 4.88
C GLY A 37 7.78 0.97 4.17
N SER A 38 8.92 0.40 3.79
CA SER A 38 10.05 1.16 3.24
C SER A 38 9.84 1.64 1.79
N SER A 39 9.06 0.91 1.01
CA SER A 39 8.87 1.23 -0.42
C SER A 39 8.27 2.62 -0.67
N PRO A 40 7.20 3.07 0.03
CA PRO A 40 6.56 4.35 -0.25
C PRO A 40 7.22 5.56 0.42
N LEU A 41 8.17 5.39 1.35
CA LEU A 41 8.75 6.50 2.12
C LEU A 41 9.30 7.63 1.25
N GLY A 42 10.09 7.30 0.24
CA GLY A 42 10.63 8.32 -0.68
C GLY A 42 9.55 9.01 -1.52
N THR A 43 8.45 8.30 -1.81
CA THR A 43 7.29 8.89 -2.50
C THR A 43 6.59 9.90 -1.59
N TYR A 44 6.35 9.56 -0.32
CA TYR A 44 5.76 10.49 0.66
C TYR A 44 6.65 11.70 0.87
N GLN A 45 7.96 11.51 1.00
CA GLN A 45 8.91 12.61 1.16
C GLN A 45 8.89 13.57 -0.03
N GLN A 46 8.81 13.05 -1.26
CA GLN A 46 8.70 13.88 -2.45
C GLN A 46 7.38 14.66 -2.50
N LEU A 47 6.26 14.06 -2.08
CA LEU A 47 4.97 14.75 -1.99
C LEU A 47 4.98 15.86 -0.93
N ILE A 48 5.63 15.62 0.22
CA ILE A 48 5.82 16.63 1.27
C ILE A 48 6.63 17.82 0.73
N GLU A 49 7.75 17.55 0.03
CA GLU A 49 8.57 18.61 -0.58
C GLU A 49 7.76 19.49 -1.55
N TRP A 50 6.86 18.90 -2.34
CA TRP A 50 6.01 19.67 -3.26
C TRP A 50 4.89 20.41 -2.54
N TYR A 51 4.34 19.85 -1.47
CA TYR A 51 3.40 20.56 -0.59
C TYR A 51 4.08 21.78 0.05
N GLU A 52 5.27 21.63 0.62
CA GLU A 52 6.04 22.72 1.24
C GLU A 52 6.40 23.85 0.25
N LYS A 53 6.56 23.53 -1.04
CA LYS A 53 6.77 24.49 -2.12
C LYS A 53 5.47 25.18 -2.59
N GLY A 54 4.32 24.70 -2.13
CA GLY A 54 3.01 25.22 -2.55
C GLY A 54 2.48 24.65 -3.87
N ASP A 55 3.11 23.55 -4.37
CA ASP A 55 2.67 22.90 -5.61
C ASP A 55 1.49 21.95 -5.39
N LEU A 56 1.25 21.49 -4.16
CA LEU A 56 0.19 20.54 -3.78
C LEU A 56 -0.64 21.05 -2.61
N ASP A 57 -1.93 20.73 -2.64
CA ASP A 57 -2.88 20.95 -1.56
C ASP A 57 -3.64 19.66 -1.27
N PHE A 58 -3.59 19.19 -0.02
CA PHE A 58 -4.25 17.96 0.44
C PHE A 58 -5.47 18.24 1.32
N SER A 59 -5.90 19.50 1.47
CA SER A 59 -6.96 19.89 2.41
C SER A 59 -8.30 19.18 2.17
N GLU A 60 -8.62 18.85 0.92
CA GLU A 60 -9.85 18.13 0.56
C GLU A 60 -9.61 16.62 0.37
N THR A 61 -8.34 16.20 0.32
CA THR A 61 -7.96 14.79 0.05
C THR A 61 -8.38 13.89 1.21
N LYS A 62 -8.81 12.68 0.87
CA LYS A 62 -9.15 11.61 1.82
C LYS A 62 -8.20 10.44 1.63
N SER A 63 -8.01 9.65 2.67
CA SER A 63 -7.19 8.44 2.53
C SER A 63 -7.84 7.20 3.15
N ALA A 64 -7.48 6.03 2.59
CA ALA A 64 -7.77 4.72 3.14
C ALA A 64 -6.51 3.86 3.05
N ASN A 65 -5.94 3.45 4.18
CA ASN A 65 -4.75 2.61 4.20
C ASN A 65 -5.10 1.13 3.94
N LEU A 66 -4.16 0.39 3.36
CA LEU A 66 -4.31 -1.02 3.04
C LEU A 66 -4.58 -1.89 4.28
N ASP A 67 -3.90 -1.60 5.38
CA ASP A 67 -3.78 -2.53 6.48
C ASP A 67 -3.41 -1.85 7.80
N GLU A 68 -3.54 -2.61 8.90
CA GLU A 68 -3.07 -2.28 10.24
C GLU A 68 -2.86 -3.58 11.03
N TYR A 69 -1.88 -3.60 11.91
CA TYR A 69 -1.70 -4.68 12.87
C TYR A 69 -2.87 -4.78 13.85
N LYS A 70 -3.35 -6.01 14.07
CA LYS A 70 -4.33 -6.28 15.12
C LYS A 70 -3.64 -6.37 16.47
N GLY A 71 -4.19 -5.67 17.46
CA GLY A 71 -3.70 -5.64 18.84
C GLY A 71 -2.78 -4.46 19.15
N LEU A 72 -2.45 -3.59 18.16
CA LEU A 72 -1.66 -2.39 18.43
C LEU A 72 -2.55 -1.15 18.54
N PRO A 73 -2.42 -0.34 19.61
CA PRO A 73 -3.07 0.96 19.70
C PRO A 73 -2.40 1.96 18.73
N ARG A 74 -3.13 3.01 18.35
CA ARG A 74 -2.67 4.01 17.37
C ARG A 74 -1.41 4.77 17.78
N ASP A 75 -1.16 4.92 19.07
CA ASP A 75 0.01 5.60 19.64
C ASP A 75 1.22 4.68 19.81
N ASN A 76 1.07 3.38 19.55
CA ASN A 76 2.21 2.48 19.47
C ASN A 76 3.08 2.86 18.27
N ASP A 77 4.39 3.02 18.48
CA ASP A 77 5.35 3.46 17.46
C ASP A 77 5.52 2.45 16.29
N GLN A 78 4.98 1.25 16.43
CA GLN A 78 4.96 0.23 15.38
C GLN A 78 3.60 0.10 14.68
N SER A 79 2.56 0.84 15.11
CA SER A 79 1.29 0.85 14.40
C SER A 79 1.44 1.54 13.03
N TYR A 80 0.62 1.13 12.06
CA TYR A 80 0.62 1.77 10.73
C TYR A 80 -0.01 3.16 10.78
N TYR A 81 -0.90 3.42 11.74
CA TYR A 81 -1.37 4.78 12.02
C TYR A 81 -0.19 5.69 12.42
N TYR A 82 0.64 5.26 13.37
CA TYR A 82 1.81 6.00 13.81
C TYR A 82 2.80 6.22 12.66
N PHE A 83 3.03 5.18 11.86
CA PHE A 83 3.86 5.28 10.66
C PHE A 83 3.34 6.36 9.71
N MET A 84 2.06 6.33 9.34
CA MET A 84 1.48 7.28 8.41
C MET A 84 1.47 8.70 8.94
N TYR A 85 1.14 8.87 10.23
CA TYR A 85 1.17 10.18 10.87
C TYR A 85 2.57 10.77 10.83
N ASN A 86 3.59 10.00 11.21
CA ASN A 86 4.95 10.50 11.33
C ASN A 86 5.69 10.66 10.00
N ASN A 87 5.36 9.89 8.99
CA ASN A 87 6.05 9.92 7.70
C ASN A 87 5.30 10.68 6.60
N PHE A 88 4.03 11.05 6.82
CA PHE A 88 3.27 11.75 5.81
C PHE A 88 2.25 12.76 6.38
N PHE A 89 1.25 12.33 7.15
CA PHE A 89 0.09 13.14 7.47
C PHE A 89 0.42 14.43 8.24
N LYS A 90 1.31 14.38 9.24
CA LYS A 90 1.68 15.58 10.03
C LYS A 90 2.47 16.62 9.25
N HIS A 91 2.95 16.28 8.06
CA HIS A 91 3.79 17.15 7.23
C HIS A 91 3.02 17.84 6.10
N ILE A 92 1.73 17.53 5.94
CA ILE A 92 0.86 18.10 4.91
C ILE A 92 -0.44 18.62 5.55
N ASN A 93 -1.27 19.32 4.79
CA ASN A 93 -2.51 19.91 5.31
C ASN A 93 -3.74 19.00 5.19
N ILE A 94 -3.56 17.67 5.12
CA ILE A 94 -4.70 16.75 5.13
C ILE A 94 -5.43 16.83 6.47
N ASP A 95 -6.78 16.91 6.43
CA ASP A 95 -7.57 16.78 7.65
C ASP A 95 -7.45 15.33 8.18
N LEU A 96 -6.97 15.17 9.42
CA LEU A 96 -6.82 13.86 10.04
C LEU A 96 -8.15 13.09 10.16
N ASN A 97 -9.30 13.80 10.21
CA ASN A 97 -10.62 13.17 10.17
C ASN A 97 -10.93 12.51 8.80
N ASN A 98 -10.22 12.91 7.77
CA ASN A 98 -10.30 12.34 6.43
C ASN A 98 -9.33 11.16 6.22
N THR A 99 -8.53 10.81 7.23
CA THR A 99 -7.61 9.69 7.16
C THR A 99 -8.21 8.43 7.78
N ASN A 100 -8.21 7.34 7.03
CA ASN A 100 -8.83 6.09 7.46
C ASN A 100 -7.82 4.95 7.43
N ILE A 101 -7.74 4.25 8.56
CA ILE A 101 -6.90 3.06 8.75
C ILE A 101 -7.75 2.03 9.51
N PRO A 102 -7.59 0.72 9.27
CA PRO A 102 -8.28 -0.28 10.07
C PRO A 102 -8.01 -0.09 11.57
N ASN A 103 -9.00 -0.39 12.39
CA ASN A 103 -8.87 -0.28 13.85
C ASN A 103 -8.23 -1.55 14.43
N GLY A 104 -6.91 -1.52 14.64
CA GLY A 104 -6.18 -2.64 15.22
C GLY A 104 -6.69 -3.09 16.60
N MET A 105 -7.37 -2.21 17.35
CA MET A 105 -7.88 -2.50 18.69
C MET A 105 -9.27 -3.14 18.71
N GLU A 106 -9.97 -3.28 17.58
CA GLU A 106 -11.23 -4.03 17.54
C GLU A 106 -10.93 -5.54 17.59
N PRO A 107 -11.33 -6.26 18.64
CA PRO A 107 -11.03 -7.69 18.75
C PRO A 107 -11.89 -8.55 17.82
N ASP A 108 -13.11 -8.11 17.48
CA ASP A 108 -14.02 -8.80 16.58
C ASP A 108 -13.63 -8.51 15.13
N SER A 109 -12.96 -9.47 14.50
CA SER A 109 -12.46 -9.33 13.14
C SER A 109 -13.57 -9.14 12.11
N ALA A 110 -14.71 -9.81 12.27
CA ALA A 110 -15.83 -9.68 11.33
C ALA A 110 -16.42 -8.27 11.40
N LYS A 111 -16.54 -7.73 12.60
CA LYS A 111 -17.04 -6.37 12.83
C LYS A 111 -16.09 -5.31 12.24
N GLU A 112 -14.79 -5.44 12.46
CA GLU A 112 -13.82 -4.49 11.92
C GLU A 112 -13.76 -4.55 10.39
N CYS A 113 -13.70 -5.74 9.82
CA CYS A 113 -13.66 -5.90 8.37
C CYS A 113 -14.91 -5.30 7.71
N ALA A 114 -16.09 -5.55 8.27
CA ALA A 114 -17.34 -4.96 7.77
C ALA A 114 -17.36 -3.43 7.92
N ARG A 115 -16.88 -2.91 9.05
CA ARG A 115 -16.75 -1.47 9.28
C ARG A 115 -15.84 -0.81 8.26
N TYR A 116 -14.68 -1.43 7.99
CA TYR A 116 -13.70 -0.84 7.09
C TYR A 116 -14.17 -0.87 5.61
N GLU A 117 -14.79 -1.96 5.17
CA GLU A 117 -15.45 -2.01 3.85
C GLU A 117 -16.53 -0.93 3.71
N LYS A 118 -17.31 -0.70 4.78
CA LYS A 118 -18.30 0.39 4.80
C LYS A 118 -17.63 1.75 4.69
N VAL A 119 -16.54 2.00 5.41
CA VAL A 119 -15.78 3.25 5.30
C VAL A 119 -15.34 3.48 3.86
N ILE A 120 -14.76 2.48 3.20
CA ILE A 120 -14.33 2.60 1.80
C ILE A 120 -15.52 2.90 0.88
N ALA A 121 -16.67 2.24 1.11
CA ALA A 121 -17.89 2.47 0.33
C ALA A 121 -18.46 3.89 0.54
N ASP A 122 -18.50 4.37 1.79
CA ASP A 122 -18.98 5.72 2.14
C ASP A 122 -18.09 6.83 1.56
N LEU A 123 -16.79 6.55 1.37
CA LEU A 123 -15.85 7.44 0.66
C LEU A 123 -16.09 7.47 -0.87
N GLY A 124 -16.93 6.60 -1.41
CA GLY A 124 -17.15 6.44 -2.85
C GLY A 124 -16.08 5.57 -3.54
N GLY A 125 -15.35 4.77 -2.78
CA GLY A 125 -14.25 3.93 -3.24
C GLY A 125 -12.91 4.67 -3.33
N VAL A 126 -11.86 3.95 -3.72
CA VAL A 126 -10.49 4.48 -3.84
C VAL A 126 -10.24 4.98 -5.27
N ASP A 127 -9.79 6.22 -5.41
CA ASP A 127 -9.44 6.79 -6.73
C ASP A 127 -8.09 6.30 -7.22
N LEU A 128 -7.07 6.24 -6.34
CA LEU A 128 -5.75 5.72 -6.64
C LEU A 128 -5.23 4.90 -5.46
N GLN A 129 -4.93 3.62 -5.69
CA GLN A 129 -4.35 2.72 -4.69
C GLN A 129 -2.85 2.57 -4.92
N LEU A 130 -2.06 3.02 -3.95
CA LEU A 130 -0.63 2.77 -3.90
C LEU A 130 -0.36 1.37 -3.33
N LEU A 131 0.49 0.61 -4.00
CA LEU A 131 0.91 -0.74 -3.61
C LEU A 131 2.43 -0.87 -3.65
N GLY A 132 3.01 -1.55 -2.67
CA GLY A 132 4.32 -2.18 -2.77
C GLY A 132 4.18 -3.63 -3.25
N LEU A 133 5.31 -4.30 -3.51
CA LEU A 133 5.36 -5.71 -3.89
C LEU A 133 6.15 -6.51 -2.84
N GLY A 134 5.52 -7.51 -2.24
CA GLY A 134 6.19 -8.43 -1.35
C GLY A 134 7.15 -9.38 -2.06
N HIS A 135 8.07 -10.02 -1.34
CA HIS A 135 9.07 -10.95 -1.91
C HIS A 135 8.45 -12.19 -2.60
N ASN A 136 7.28 -12.62 -2.15
CA ASN A 136 6.51 -13.74 -2.71
C ASN A 136 5.37 -13.29 -3.62
N GLY A 137 5.27 -11.98 -3.91
CA GLY A 137 4.24 -11.41 -4.77
C GLY A 137 2.98 -10.95 -4.04
N HIS A 138 3.00 -10.90 -2.71
CA HIS A 138 1.86 -10.35 -1.97
C HIS A 138 1.70 -8.84 -2.20
N ILE A 139 0.47 -8.37 -2.08
CA ILE A 139 0.06 -6.97 -2.04
C ILE A 139 -0.84 -6.75 -0.82
N GLY A 140 -0.54 -5.70 0.00
CA GLY A 140 -1.03 -5.65 1.37
C GLY A 140 -0.53 -6.87 2.13
N PHE A 141 -1.34 -7.45 3.00
CA PHE A 141 -1.04 -8.76 3.62
C PHE A 141 -1.75 -9.93 2.90
N ASN A 142 -2.08 -9.79 1.61
CA ASN A 142 -2.60 -10.91 0.82
C ASN A 142 -1.45 -11.79 0.35
N GLU A 143 -1.10 -12.79 1.17
CA GLU A 143 -0.05 -13.77 0.91
C GLU A 143 -0.49 -14.81 -0.15
N PRO A 144 0.45 -15.58 -0.76
CA PRO A 144 0.10 -16.70 -1.63
C PRO A 144 -0.84 -17.69 -0.94
N ASP A 145 -1.98 -17.98 -1.59
CA ASP A 145 -3.02 -18.85 -1.05
C ASP A 145 -3.71 -19.66 -2.18
N ALA A 146 -4.68 -20.50 -1.82
CA ALA A 146 -5.50 -21.28 -2.76
C ALA A 146 -6.50 -20.40 -3.55
N ALA A 147 -6.90 -19.24 -3.02
CA ALA A 147 -7.86 -18.33 -3.62
C ALA A 147 -7.47 -16.86 -3.37
N PHE A 148 -8.01 -15.95 -4.17
CA PHE A 148 -7.94 -14.52 -3.92
C PHE A 148 -8.98 -14.12 -2.89
N GLU A 149 -8.55 -13.46 -1.80
CA GLU A 149 -9.48 -12.89 -0.83
C GLU A 149 -10.25 -11.70 -1.42
N LYS A 150 -11.55 -11.67 -1.17
CA LYS A 150 -12.43 -10.72 -1.86
C LYS A 150 -12.49 -9.36 -1.19
N ILE A 151 -12.66 -9.34 0.14
CA ILE A 151 -12.92 -8.13 0.93
C ILE A 151 -11.87 -7.99 2.03
N THR A 152 -11.90 -6.89 2.75
CA THR A 152 -11.08 -6.71 3.96
C THR A 152 -11.26 -7.89 4.90
N HIS A 153 -10.16 -8.44 5.38
CA HIS A 153 -10.14 -9.62 6.24
C HIS A 153 -9.04 -9.53 7.29
N CYS A 154 -9.14 -10.37 8.30
CA CYS A 154 -8.08 -10.57 9.29
C CYS A 154 -7.19 -11.73 8.80
N VAL A 155 -5.90 -11.51 8.77
CA VAL A 155 -4.92 -12.49 8.33
C VAL A 155 -3.97 -12.86 9.47
N ASP A 156 -3.63 -14.12 9.59
CA ASP A 156 -2.51 -14.57 10.41
C ASP A 156 -1.20 -14.29 9.66
N LEU A 157 -0.28 -13.58 10.32
CA LEU A 157 1.01 -13.27 9.71
C LEU A 157 1.88 -14.52 9.62
N THR A 158 2.54 -14.70 8.49
CA THR A 158 3.48 -15.83 8.31
C THR A 158 4.68 -15.69 9.24
N GLU A 159 5.30 -16.81 9.61
CA GLU A 159 6.54 -16.80 10.41
C GLU A 159 7.62 -15.93 9.79
N SER A 160 7.74 -15.95 8.45
CA SER A 160 8.70 -15.12 7.72
C SER A 160 8.39 -13.62 7.86
N THR A 161 7.12 -13.24 7.90
CA THR A 161 6.69 -11.85 8.12
C THR A 161 6.95 -11.42 9.56
N ILE A 162 6.65 -12.28 10.54
CA ILE A 162 6.93 -12.02 11.97
C ILE A 162 8.44 -11.87 12.18
N GLU A 163 9.25 -12.77 11.63
CA GLU A 163 10.71 -12.71 11.73
C GLU A 163 11.29 -11.46 11.05
N ALA A 164 10.79 -11.09 9.89
CA ALA A 164 11.21 -9.86 9.21
C ALA A 164 10.86 -8.60 9.99
N ASN A 165 9.76 -8.60 10.74
CA ASN A 165 9.29 -7.45 11.50
C ASN A 165 9.85 -7.38 12.92
N LYS A 166 10.42 -8.48 13.47
CA LYS A 166 10.96 -8.49 14.85
C LYS A 166 11.98 -7.38 15.11
N ARG A 167 12.70 -6.94 14.08
CA ARG A 167 13.67 -5.84 14.17
C ARG A 167 13.10 -4.51 14.65
N PHE A 168 11.77 -4.36 14.62
CA PHE A 168 11.04 -3.17 15.03
C PHE A 168 10.44 -3.29 16.43
N PHE A 169 10.53 -4.46 17.07
CA PHE A 169 9.94 -4.76 18.37
C PHE A 169 11.01 -5.15 19.38
N ALA A 170 10.72 -5.01 20.67
CA ALA A 170 11.66 -5.36 21.74
C ALA A 170 11.95 -6.87 21.77
N THR A 171 10.91 -7.69 21.58
CA THR A 171 11.01 -9.16 21.49
C THR A 171 10.16 -9.69 20.33
N ILE A 172 10.39 -10.93 19.91
CA ILE A 172 9.58 -11.58 18.87
C ILE A 172 8.13 -11.79 19.33
N ASP A 173 7.91 -11.94 20.64
CA ASP A 173 6.58 -12.14 21.21
C ASP A 173 5.73 -10.86 21.15
N ASP A 174 6.37 -9.70 21.09
CA ASP A 174 5.71 -8.40 20.94
C ASP A 174 5.25 -8.12 19.51
N VAL A 175 5.76 -8.88 18.53
CA VAL A 175 5.33 -8.75 17.13
C VAL A 175 3.89 -9.23 17.00
N PRO A 176 2.98 -8.38 16.46
CA PRO A 176 1.61 -8.80 16.20
C PRO A 176 1.56 -10.07 15.34
N LYS A 177 0.66 -10.96 15.66
CA LYS A 177 0.47 -12.23 14.92
C LYS A 177 -0.62 -12.14 13.87
N GLN A 178 -1.43 -11.08 13.93
CA GLN A 178 -2.55 -10.84 13.03
C GLN A 178 -2.54 -9.41 12.51
N ALA A 179 -3.14 -9.21 11.33
CA ALA A 179 -3.38 -7.90 10.76
C ALA A 179 -4.75 -7.86 10.07
N TYR A 180 -5.34 -6.66 9.98
CA TYR A 180 -6.44 -6.36 9.10
C TYR A 180 -5.89 -5.84 7.78
N THR A 181 -6.33 -6.38 6.65
CA THR A 181 -5.88 -5.97 5.33
C THR A 181 -7.01 -5.92 4.32
N MET A 182 -6.97 -4.95 3.41
CA MET A 182 -7.87 -4.95 2.25
C MET A 182 -7.64 -6.23 1.44
N GLY A 183 -8.73 -6.93 1.12
CA GLY A 183 -8.66 -8.08 0.22
C GLY A 183 -8.39 -7.68 -1.22
N ILE A 184 -7.98 -8.64 -2.03
CA ILE A 184 -7.68 -8.46 -3.45
C ILE A 184 -8.87 -7.83 -4.19
N GLY A 185 -10.11 -8.27 -3.92
CA GLY A 185 -11.29 -7.69 -4.56
C GLY A 185 -11.51 -6.23 -4.19
N THR A 186 -11.20 -5.82 -2.93
CA THR A 186 -11.27 -4.42 -2.50
C THR A 186 -10.21 -3.58 -3.22
N ILE A 187 -8.97 -4.07 -3.29
CA ILE A 187 -7.87 -3.43 -4.04
C ILE A 187 -8.23 -3.26 -5.52
N MET A 188 -8.78 -4.31 -6.16
CA MET A 188 -9.13 -4.32 -7.58
C MET A 188 -10.33 -3.40 -7.93
N ARG A 189 -11.08 -2.91 -6.95
CA ARG A 189 -12.13 -1.89 -7.16
C ARG A 189 -11.61 -0.46 -7.19
N ALA A 190 -10.35 -0.22 -6.87
CA ALA A 190 -9.74 1.09 -7.03
C ALA A 190 -9.82 1.53 -8.52
N LYS A 191 -10.01 2.82 -8.78
CA LYS A 191 -10.11 3.32 -10.17
C LYS A 191 -8.76 3.26 -10.89
N LYS A 192 -7.67 3.46 -10.16
CA LYS A 192 -6.28 3.35 -10.62
C LYS A 192 -5.44 2.64 -9.58
N ILE A 193 -4.49 1.85 -10.02
CA ILE A 193 -3.48 1.22 -9.17
C ILE A 193 -2.09 1.75 -9.54
N LEU A 194 -1.31 2.11 -8.54
CA LEU A 194 0.09 2.46 -8.64
C LEU A 194 0.92 1.43 -7.88
N LEU A 195 1.59 0.56 -8.60
CA LEU A 195 2.53 -0.41 -8.03
C LEU A 195 3.95 0.15 -8.08
N ILE A 196 4.63 0.24 -6.94
CA ILE A 196 6.03 0.67 -6.85
C ILE A 196 6.93 -0.48 -6.46
N VAL A 197 8.03 -0.65 -7.16
CA VAL A 197 8.96 -1.77 -6.91
C VAL A 197 10.41 -1.30 -7.07
N SER A 198 11.23 -1.60 -6.08
CA SER A 198 12.65 -1.29 -6.08
C SER A 198 13.46 -2.46 -5.55
N GLY A 199 14.64 -2.68 -6.14
CA GLY A 199 15.60 -3.69 -5.71
C GLY A 199 15.62 -4.96 -6.57
N GLU A 200 16.82 -5.51 -6.75
CA GLU A 200 17.06 -6.67 -7.61
C GLU A 200 16.37 -7.94 -7.09
N GLU A 201 16.24 -8.07 -5.77
CA GLU A 201 15.56 -9.19 -5.13
C GLU A 201 14.07 -9.30 -5.51
N LYS A 202 13.48 -8.20 -6.02
CA LYS A 202 12.09 -8.14 -6.50
C LYS A 202 11.95 -8.52 -7.97
N SER A 203 13.04 -8.59 -8.73
CA SER A 203 12.98 -8.71 -10.19
C SER A 203 12.24 -9.96 -10.66
N SER A 204 12.55 -11.13 -10.06
CA SER A 204 11.89 -12.38 -10.42
C SER A 204 10.40 -12.37 -10.13
N ILE A 205 10.01 -11.87 -8.97
CA ILE A 205 8.60 -11.88 -8.57
C ILE A 205 7.80 -10.81 -9.32
N LEU A 206 8.40 -9.66 -9.60
CA LEU A 206 7.80 -8.64 -10.45
C LEU A 206 7.54 -9.19 -11.86
N TYR A 207 8.52 -9.89 -12.45
CA TYR A 207 8.34 -10.53 -13.75
C TYR A 207 7.18 -11.53 -13.75
N LYS A 208 7.10 -12.39 -12.72
CA LYS A 208 6.00 -13.35 -12.56
C LYS A 208 4.65 -12.63 -12.39
N ALA A 209 4.61 -11.54 -11.63
CA ALA A 209 3.39 -10.78 -11.41
C ALA A 209 2.87 -10.11 -12.68
N LEU A 210 3.74 -9.63 -13.58
CA LEU A 210 3.33 -8.87 -14.75
C LEU A 210 3.17 -9.73 -16.02
N TYR A 211 3.88 -10.84 -16.13
CA TYR A 211 3.93 -11.67 -17.35
C TYR A 211 3.67 -13.16 -17.11
N GLY A 212 3.61 -13.59 -15.86
CA GLY A 212 3.25 -14.96 -15.51
C GLY A 212 1.73 -15.19 -15.56
N PRO A 213 1.28 -16.42 -15.28
CA PRO A 213 -0.16 -16.69 -15.16
C PRO A 213 -0.78 -15.91 -14.00
N VAL A 214 -2.03 -15.49 -14.17
CA VAL A 214 -2.82 -14.91 -13.06
C VAL A 214 -3.19 -16.04 -12.10
N THR A 215 -2.66 -15.97 -10.89
CA THR A 215 -2.82 -17.03 -9.89
C THR A 215 -2.73 -16.46 -8.47
N PRO A 216 -3.51 -16.95 -7.50
CA PRO A 216 -3.38 -16.55 -6.11
C PRO A 216 -2.05 -16.96 -5.45
N GLN A 217 -1.28 -17.85 -6.08
CA GLN A 217 0.09 -18.17 -5.67
C GLN A 217 1.08 -17.02 -5.92
N VAL A 218 0.69 -16.03 -6.73
CA VAL A 218 1.37 -14.75 -6.92
C VAL A 218 0.28 -13.67 -6.89
N PRO A 219 -0.13 -13.20 -5.70
CA PRO A 219 -1.30 -12.33 -5.54
C PRO A 219 -1.29 -11.09 -6.44
N ALA A 220 -0.13 -10.46 -6.61
CA ALA A 220 0.03 -9.30 -7.49
C ALA A 220 -0.23 -9.62 -8.98
N SER A 221 -0.27 -10.89 -9.39
CA SER A 221 -0.56 -11.27 -10.78
C SER A 221 -1.97 -10.87 -11.22
N ILE A 222 -2.91 -10.71 -10.28
CA ILE A 222 -4.27 -10.25 -10.55
C ILE A 222 -4.30 -8.85 -11.17
N LEU A 223 -3.28 -8.03 -10.91
CA LEU A 223 -3.17 -6.67 -11.46
C LEU A 223 -3.15 -6.65 -12.99
N GLN A 224 -2.79 -7.76 -13.65
CA GLN A 224 -2.88 -7.91 -15.09
C GLN A 224 -4.31 -7.74 -15.62
N LEU A 225 -5.32 -8.01 -14.79
CA LEU A 225 -6.75 -7.92 -15.13
C LEU A 225 -7.36 -6.55 -14.78
N HIS A 226 -6.62 -5.65 -14.13
CA HIS A 226 -7.12 -4.34 -13.78
C HIS A 226 -7.01 -3.37 -14.97
N ASN A 227 -8.03 -2.53 -15.17
CA ASN A 227 -8.13 -1.64 -16.32
C ASN A 227 -7.06 -0.54 -16.36
N ASP A 228 -6.66 0.00 -15.21
CA ASP A 228 -5.71 1.13 -15.12
C ASP A 228 -4.63 0.87 -14.04
N VAL A 229 -3.53 0.25 -14.45
CA VAL A 229 -2.37 -0.01 -13.61
C VAL A 229 -1.16 0.75 -14.15
N VAL A 230 -0.54 1.49 -13.28
CA VAL A 230 0.77 2.09 -13.45
C VAL A 230 1.77 1.35 -12.57
N VAL A 231 2.82 0.83 -13.17
CA VAL A 231 3.95 0.23 -12.46
C VAL A 231 5.14 1.18 -12.59
N VAL A 232 5.74 1.55 -11.46
CA VAL A 232 7.00 2.29 -11.44
C VAL A 232 8.04 1.40 -10.77
N ALA A 233 9.04 0.97 -11.54
CA ALA A 233 10.07 0.06 -11.05
C ALA A 233 11.46 0.58 -11.43
N ASP A 234 12.43 0.40 -10.52
CA ASP A 234 13.80 0.76 -10.81
C ASP A 234 14.50 -0.30 -11.70
N GLU A 235 15.66 0.07 -12.24
CA GLU A 235 16.41 -0.83 -13.13
C GLU A 235 16.83 -2.12 -12.43
N ALA A 236 17.11 -2.08 -11.14
CA ALA A 236 17.41 -3.26 -10.34
C ALA A 236 16.23 -4.24 -10.27
N ALA A 237 15.02 -3.72 -9.99
CA ALA A 237 13.80 -4.53 -10.01
C ALA A 237 13.43 -5.02 -11.42
N LEU A 238 13.96 -4.40 -12.46
CA LEU A 238 13.73 -4.77 -13.85
C LEU A 238 14.87 -5.59 -14.49
N SER A 239 15.86 -6.02 -13.71
CA SER A 239 17.05 -6.72 -14.21
C SER A 239 16.75 -8.00 -15.02
N LYS A 240 15.60 -8.64 -14.78
CA LYS A 240 15.15 -9.85 -15.53
C LYS A 240 14.17 -9.55 -16.65
N PHE A 241 13.88 -8.28 -16.91
CA PHE A 241 12.99 -7.90 -18.00
C PHE A 241 13.79 -7.79 -19.31
N PRO A 242 13.19 -8.16 -20.46
CA PRO A 242 13.82 -7.91 -21.74
C PRO A 242 14.02 -6.41 -21.93
N GLY A 243 15.15 -6.05 -22.53
CA GLY A 243 15.55 -4.67 -22.80
C GLY A 243 14.64 -3.99 -23.82
#